data_0102a60682bbd331b384da2d359947cb
#
_entry.id   0102a60682bbd331b384da2d359947cb
#
_cell.length_a   1.000
_cell.length_b   1.000
_cell.length_c   1.000
_cell.angle_alpha   90.00
_cell.angle_beta   90.00
_cell.angle_gamma   90.00
#
_symmetry.space_group_name_H-M   'P 1'
#
loop_
_entity.id
_entity.type
_entity.pdbx_description
1 polymer ?
#
loop_
_entity_poly.entity_id
_entity_poly.type
_entity_poly.pdbx_seq_one_letter_code
_entity_poly.pdbx_strand_id
1 'polypeptide(L)'
;MRLAPLLLLLVPLALVLLQLLLRWGLQRRSELLRSAHTHRPLQRQDAPIAVEVDVDSSPLFDSPAPREALPHYLVLDTETQDILHEEEVGIDFAPSPIILLSWQMLDATGACLSEETHLIRRSASITEEATALHGITTEQMECEGEELRPVLERLLQAVSEAKVLVAHNVRFHRTLVLSELEAVVLPTASLEALPTLCTMERGRVLGFKRRASGEAAYPKLSELFGYLYLHQRAVHVRFRQKSLRDIRLCAACLRQLIL
;
A
#
# COMPACT_ATOMS: atom_id res chain seq x y z
N MET A 1 17.07 -34.78 50.71
CA MET A 1 15.74 -34.62 50.07
C MET A 1 15.94 -34.54 48.56
N ARG A 2 15.35 -35.49 47.80
CA ARG A 2 15.62 -35.69 46.36
C ARG A 2 14.55 -34.98 45.54
N LEU A 3 14.91 -33.84 44.90
CA LEU A 3 14.03 -33.10 43.98
C LEU A 3 14.29 -33.45 42.49
N ALA A 4 15.19 -34.37 42.18
CA ALA A 4 15.60 -34.72 40.85
C ALA A 4 14.57 -35.44 39.95
N PRO A 5 13.64 -36.32 40.44
CA PRO A 5 12.74 -37.04 39.53
C PRO A 5 11.57 -36.22 39.01
N LEU A 6 11.20 -35.08 39.65
CA LEU A 6 10.06 -34.26 39.21
C LEU A 6 10.42 -33.39 37.99
N LEU A 7 11.67 -32.94 37.90
CA LEU A 7 12.15 -32.14 36.76
C LEU A 7 12.22 -32.95 35.44
N LEU A 8 12.53 -34.24 35.54
CA LEU A 8 12.63 -35.16 34.39
C LEU A 8 11.29 -35.46 33.71
N LEU A 9 10.17 -35.30 34.44
CA LEU A 9 8.83 -35.47 33.87
C LEU A 9 8.22 -34.16 33.32
N LEU A 10 8.66 -32.99 33.82
CA LEU A 10 8.14 -31.68 33.36
C LEU A 10 8.66 -31.24 31.99
N VAL A 11 9.90 -31.63 31.64
CA VAL A 11 10.50 -31.26 30.35
C VAL A 11 9.76 -31.89 29.16
N PRO A 12 9.48 -33.22 29.14
CA PRO A 12 8.72 -33.81 28.03
C PRO A 12 7.28 -33.29 27.94
N LEU A 13 6.64 -32.97 29.08
CA LEU A 13 5.29 -32.40 29.10
C LEU A 13 5.26 -30.99 28.49
N ALA A 14 6.26 -30.15 28.78
CA ALA A 14 6.40 -28.82 28.21
C ALA A 14 6.68 -28.89 26.71
N LEU A 15 7.47 -29.84 26.24
CA LEU A 15 7.73 -30.07 24.81
C LEU A 15 6.50 -30.53 24.05
N VAL A 16 5.70 -31.42 24.66
CA VAL A 16 4.42 -31.87 24.08
C VAL A 16 3.43 -30.70 23.99
N LEU A 17 3.31 -29.89 25.03
CA LEU A 17 2.45 -28.69 25.04
C LEU A 17 2.91 -27.67 23.96
N LEU A 18 4.19 -27.42 23.82
CA LEU A 18 4.74 -26.55 22.81
C LEU A 18 4.44 -27.09 21.41
N GLN A 19 4.60 -28.39 21.17
CA GLN A 19 4.26 -29.00 19.87
C GLN A 19 2.74 -28.93 19.58
N LEU A 20 1.88 -29.08 20.58
CA LEU A 20 0.44 -28.94 20.41
C LEU A 20 0.06 -27.49 20.09
N LEU A 21 0.67 -26.51 20.76
CA LEU A 21 0.45 -25.08 20.49
C LEU A 21 0.94 -24.69 19.09
N LEU A 22 2.09 -25.19 18.65
CA LEU A 22 2.61 -24.98 17.29
C LEU A 22 1.70 -25.63 16.25
N ARG A 23 1.22 -26.85 16.47
CA ARG A 23 0.26 -27.52 15.56
C ARG A 23 -1.06 -26.78 15.51
N TRP A 24 -1.59 -26.32 16.64
CA TRP A 24 -2.82 -25.54 16.70
C TRP A 24 -2.67 -24.18 16.00
N GLY A 25 -1.54 -23.49 16.20
CA GLY A 25 -1.22 -22.24 15.50
C GLY A 25 -1.10 -22.44 13.99
N LEU A 26 -0.47 -23.53 13.53
CA LEU A 26 -0.36 -23.88 12.11
C LEU A 26 -1.72 -24.29 11.51
N GLN A 27 -2.55 -25.02 12.23
CA GLN A 27 -3.90 -25.36 11.78
C GLN A 27 -4.79 -24.13 11.70
N ARG A 28 -4.78 -23.25 12.70
CA ARG A 28 -5.54 -21.99 12.68
C ARG A 28 -5.10 -21.09 11.54
N ARG A 29 -3.78 -21.01 11.26
CA ARG A 29 -3.23 -20.28 10.12
C ARG A 29 -3.66 -20.90 8.80
N SER A 30 -3.74 -22.22 8.67
CA SER A 30 -4.23 -22.90 7.48
C SER A 30 -5.75 -22.74 7.28
N GLU A 31 -6.51 -22.65 8.35
CA GLU A 31 -7.96 -22.38 8.29
C GLU A 31 -8.24 -20.94 7.92
N LEU A 32 -7.47 -19.96 8.44
CA LEU A 32 -7.54 -18.57 8.02
C LEU A 32 -7.14 -18.40 6.55
N LEU A 33 -6.12 -19.14 6.09
CA LEU A 33 -5.73 -19.15 4.67
C LEU A 33 -6.79 -19.85 3.79
N ARG A 34 -7.47 -20.88 4.28
CA ARG A 34 -8.58 -21.54 3.58
C ARG A 34 -9.84 -20.68 3.56
N SER A 35 -10.14 -19.98 4.65
CA SER A 35 -11.23 -18.98 4.69
C SER A 35 -10.99 -17.82 3.73
N ALA A 36 -9.75 -17.36 3.59
CA ALA A 36 -9.37 -16.39 2.57
C ALA A 36 -9.48 -16.95 1.13
N HIS A 37 -9.49 -18.26 0.95
CA HIS A 37 -9.62 -18.93 -0.37
C HIS A 37 -11.06 -19.26 -0.75
N THR A 38 -12.06 -19.02 0.10
CA THR A 38 -13.48 -19.18 -0.24
C THR A 38 -14.08 -18.01 -1.01
N HIS A 39 -13.26 -17.08 -1.50
CA HIS A 39 -13.69 -16.14 -2.52
C HIS A 39 -14.06 -16.95 -3.77
N ARG A 40 -15.34 -17.09 -4.00
CA ARG A 40 -15.95 -17.73 -5.17
C ARG A 40 -15.22 -17.20 -6.42
N PRO A 41 -14.57 -18.04 -7.23
CA PRO A 41 -13.94 -17.55 -8.45
C PRO A 41 -15.00 -16.85 -9.28
N LEU A 42 -14.75 -15.61 -9.71
CA LEU A 42 -15.63 -14.86 -10.58
C LEU A 42 -15.88 -15.70 -11.83
N GLN A 43 -17.12 -16.11 -12.04
CA GLN A 43 -17.51 -16.91 -13.20
C GLN A 43 -17.25 -16.08 -14.47
N ARG A 44 -16.74 -16.75 -15.51
CA ARG A 44 -16.23 -16.17 -16.76
C ARG A 44 -17.29 -15.47 -17.63
N GLN A 45 -18.55 -15.39 -17.17
CA GLN A 45 -19.71 -15.02 -18.00
C GLN A 45 -20.30 -13.63 -17.70
N ASP A 46 -19.91 -12.96 -16.61
CA ASP A 46 -20.46 -11.64 -16.33
C ASP A 46 -19.57 -10.56 -16.96
N ALA A 47 -20.12 -9.83 -17.92
CA ALA A 47 -19.49 -8.59 -18.39
C ALA A 47 -19.22 -7.70 -17.17
N PRO A 48 -18.03 -7.07 -17.06
CA PRO A 48 -17.73 -6.25 -15.91
C PRO A 48 -18.75 -5.12 -15.79
N ILE A 49 -19.56 -5.15 -14.74
CA ILE A 49 -20.46 -4.05 -14.40
C ILE A 49 -19.55 -2.94 -13.87
N ALA A 50 -19.58 -1.78 -14.51
CA ALA A 50 -18.89 -0.61 -14.00
C ALA A 50 -19.63 -0.14 -12.73
N VAL A 51 -19.04 -0.37 -11.58
CA VAL A 51 -19.52 0.17 -10.30
C VAL A 51 -18.82 1.48 -10.05
N GLU A 52 -19.60 2.54 -9.82
CA GLU A 52 -19.07 3.84 -9.48
C GLU A 52 -18.97 3.96 -7.94
N VAL A 53 -17.78 4.26 -7.45
CA VAL A 53 -17.50 4.47 -6.03
C VAL A 53 -17.00 5.89 -5.83
N ASP A 54 -17.71 6.65 -5.00
CA ASP A 54 -17.26 7.96 -4.56
C ASP A 54 -16.44 7.81 -3.27
N VAL A 55 -15.15 8.06 -3.36
CA VAL A 55 -14.23 7.92 -2.21
C VAL A 55 -14.45 9.02 -1.19
N ASP A 56 -14.91 10.20 -1.59
CA ASP A 56 -15.10 11.35 -0.69
C ASP A 56 -16.32 11.19 0.22
N SER A 57 -17.30 10.38 -0.18
CA SER A 57 -18.57 10.21 0.58
C SER A 57 -18.80 8.79 1.09
N SER A 58 -17.93 7.85 0.76
CA SER A 58 -18.10 6.44 1.15
C SER A 58 -17.57 6.18 2.57
N PRO A 59 -18.39 5.64 3.49
CA PRO A 59 -17.94 5.29 4.84
C PRO A 59 -16.85 4.20 4.88
N LEU A 60 -16.58 3.54 3.74
CA LEU A 60 -15.47 2.56 3.63
C LEU A 60 -14.10 3.22 3.87
N PHE A 61 -13.99 4.53 3.69
CA PHE A 61 -12.75 5.28 3.84
C PHE A 61 -12.68 6.08 5.15
N ASP A 62 -13.84 6.27 5.82
CA ASP A 62 -13.95 6.97 7.09
C ASP A 62 -13.88 5.97 8.25
N SER A 63 -12.69 5.61 8.65
CA SER A 63 -12.48 4.84 9.87
C SER A 63 -11.54 5.63 10.79
N PRO A 64 -12.07 6.55 11.60
CA PRO A 64 -11.25 7.31 12.54
C PRO A 64 -10.62 6.37 13.57
N ALA A 65 -9.34 6.55 13.82
CA ALA A 65 -8.63 5.79 14.82
C ALA A 65 -9.07 6.18 16.25
N PRO A 66 -8.97 5.27 17.21
CA PRO A 66 -9.10 5.60 18.63
C PRO A 66 -8.08 6.69 19.04
N ARG A 67 -8.43 7.54 20.02
CA ARG A 67 -7.58 8.67 20.45
C ARG A 67 -6.17 8.29 20.91
N GLU A 68 -5.95 7.04 21.33
CA GLU A 68 -4.67 6.51 21.83
C GLU A 68 -3.99 5.56 20.82
N ALA A 69 -4.49 5.51 19.56
CA ALA A 69 -3.93 4.64 18.56
C ALA A 69 -2.53 5.12 18.14
N LEU A 70 -1.60 4.17 18.03
CA LEU A 70 -0.22 4.45 17.64
C LEU A 70 0.00 4.19 16.15
N PRO A 71 0.84 4.98 15.47
CA PRO A 71 1.23 4.78 14.09
C PRO A 71 1.79 3.37 13.85
N HIS A 72 1.39 2.74 12.75
CA HIS A 72 1.88 1.42 12.34
C HIS A 72 2.21 1.36 10.85
N TYR A 73 1.27 1.75 9.98
CA TYR A 73 1.46 1.75 8.54
C TYR A 73 1.57 3.16 8.00
N LEU A 74 2.54 3.39 7.12
CA LEU A 74 2.64 4.56 6.26
C LEU A 74 2.24 4.15 4.86
N VAL A 75 1.05 4.53 4.41
CA VAL A 75 0.60 4.34 3.03
C VAL A 75 1.10 5.50 2.19
N LEU A 76 1.78 5.22 1.08
CA LEU A 76 2.46 6.21 0.23
C LEU A 76 1.98 6.09 -1.21
N ASP A 77 1.82 7.24 -1.86
CA ASP A 77 1.59 7.37 -3.30
C ASP A 77 2.32 8.57 -3.87
N THR A 78 2.72 8.50 -5.14
CA THR A 78 3.44 9.58 -5.85
C THR A 78 2.95 9.68 -7.27
N GLU A 79 2.84 10.93 -7.78
CA GLU A 79 2.70 11.21 -9.21
C GLU A 79 3.97 11.91 -9.70
N THR A 80 4.35 11.67 -10.94
CA THR A 80 5.62 12.13 -11.51
C THR A 80 5.40 13.09 -12.69
N GLN A 81 6.43 13.87 -12.98
CA GLN A 81 6.45 14.84 -14.07
C GLN A 81 6.31 14.18 -15.45
N ASP A 82 6.85 12.95 -15.58
CA ASP A 82 6.79 12.14 -16.80
C ASP A 82 6.21 10.76 -16.50
N ILE A 83 5.65 10.09 -17.52
CA ILE A 83 5.30 8.67 -17.40
C ILE A 83 6.57 7.83 -17.52
N LEU A 84 6.81 6.98 -16.53
CA LEU A 84 7.85 5.96 -16.63
C LEU A 84 7.23 4.72 -17.30
N HIS A 85 7.72 4.37 -18.49
CA HIS A 85 7.28 3.18 -19.21
C HIS A 85 7.77 1.91 -18.50
N GLU A 86 6.96 0.82 -18.54
CA GLU A 86 7.30 -0.45 -17.85
C GLU A 86 8.68 -1.02 -18.28
N GLU A 87 9.13 -0.72 -19.50
CA GLU A 87 10.45 -1.12 -20.03
C GLU A 87 11.60 -0.38 -19.34
N GLU A 88 11.34 0.81 -18.79
CA GLU A 88 12.28 1.66 -18.07
C GLU A 88 12.29 1.39 -16.55
N VAL A 89 11.25 0.73 -16.03
CA VAL A 89 11.12 0.36 -14.59
C VAL A 89 11.98 -0.87 -14.25
N GLY A 90 13.09 -1.07 -14.98
CA GLY A 90 14.14 -1.99 -14.60
C GLY A 90 14.88 -1.57 -13.33
N ILE A 91 15.99 -2.21 -13.03
CA ILE A 91 16.81 -1.93 -11.82
C ILE A 91 17.48 -0.54 -11.93
N ASP A 92 17.61 0.01 -13.14
CA ASP A 92 18.37 1.22 -13.47
C ASP A 92 17.53 2.30 -14.19
N PHE A 93 16.25 2.50 -13.83
CA PHE A 93 15.49 3.59 -14.44
C PHE A 93 15.92 4.96 -13.84
N ALA A 94 16.03 5.98 -14.70
CA ALA A 94 16.18 7.34 -14.23
C ALA A 94 14.85 7.81 -13.62
N PRO A 95 14.79 8.11 -12.30
CA PRO A 95 13.55 8.48 -11.67
C PRO A 95 13.10 9.86 -12.21
N SER A 96 11.83 9.94 -12.65
CA SER A 96 11.20 11.22 -12.97
C SER A 96 10.89 11.98 -11.68
N PRO A 97 11.03 13.33 -11.66
CA PRO A 97 10.74 14.14 -10.49
C PRO A 97 9.31 13.94 -9.98
N ILE A 98 9.15 13.80 -8.67
CA ILE A 98 7.83 13.74 -8.02
C ILE A 98 7.19 15.12 -8.08
N ILE A 99 5.98 15.21 -8.61
CA ILE A 99 5.17 16.44 -8.62
C ILE A 99 4.05 16.39 -7.58
N LEU A 100 3.65 15.20 -7.14
CA LEU A 100 2.65 15.04 -6.11
C LEU A 100 3.09 13.93 -5.17
N LEU A 101 3.06 14.20 -3.88
CA LEU A 101 3.42 13.27 -2.83
C LEU A 101 2.29 13.21 -1.82
N SER A 102 1.75 12.02 -1.61
CA SER A 102 0.63 11.79 -0.70
C SER A 102 0.93 10.65 0.25
N TRP A 103 0.55 10.80 1.52
CA TRP A 103 0.65 9.70 2.47
C TRP A 103 -0.47 9.70 3.50
N GLN A 104 -0.69 8.54 4.08
CA GLN A 104 -1.65 8.30 5.14
C GLN A 104 -1.00 7.48 6.24
N MET A 105 -1.07 7.98 7.48
CA MET A 105 -0.66 7.20 8.65
C MET A 105 -1.84 6.40 9.16
N LEU A 106 -1.66 5.11 9.34
CA LEU A 106 -2.67 4.21 9.87
C LEU A 106 -2.16 3.53 11.14
N ASP A 107 -3.07 3.18 12.02
CA ASP A 107 -2.77 2.32 13.15
C ASP A 107 -2.65 0.84 12.73
N ALA A 108 -2.42 -0.05 13.70
CA ALA A 108 -2.28 -1.50 13.45
C ALA A 108 -3.57 -2.16 12.93
N THR A 109 -4.74 -1.54 13.09
CA THR A 109 -6.03 -2.01 12.56
C THR A 109 -6.32 -1.47 11.16
N GLY A 110 -5.50 -0.54 10.67
CA GLY A 110 -5.70 0.15 9.40
C GLY A 110 -6.61 1.37 9.51
N ALA A 111 -6.94 1.85 10.72
CA ALA A 111 -7.68 3.08 10.94
C ALA A 111 -6.78 4.30 10.68
N CYS A 112 -7.33 5.35 10.07
CA CYS A 112 -6.59 6.55 9.68
C CYS A 112 -6.30 7.44 10.88
N LEU A 113 -5.02 7.80 11.07
CA LEU A 113 -4.52 8.73 12.07
C LEU A 113 -4.32 10.12 11.48
N SER A 114 -3.70 10.20 10.31
CA SER A 114 -3.48 11.44 9.57
C SER A 114 -3.35 11.17 8.08
N GLU A 115 -3.59 12.20 7.28
CA GLU A 115 -3.52 12.17 5.83
C GLU A 115 -2.96 13.48 5.32
N GLU A 116 -1.98 13.41 4.42
CA GLU A 116 -1.36 14.57 3.80
C GLU A 116 -1.19 14.37 2.30
N THR A 117 -1.30 15.48 1.54
CA THR A 117 -1.01 15.52 0.10
C THR A 117 -0.37 16.86 -0.24
N HIS A 118 0.70 16.80 -1.03
CA HIS A 118 1.55 17.95 -1.34
C HIS A 118 1.87 17.97 -2.82
N LEU A 119 1.46 19.04 -3.49
CA LEU A 119 1.88 19.36 -4.83
C LEU A 119 3.28 20.00 -4.75
N ILE A 120 4.23 19.48 -5.52
CA ILE A 120 5.63 19.89 -5.47
C ILE A 120 5.94 20.78 -6.67
N ARG A 121 6.46 21.97 -6.43
CA ARG A 121 6.89 22.89 -7.49
C ARG A 121 8.15 22.37 -8.16
N ARG A 122 8.14 22.38 -9.50
CA ARG A 122 9.27 22.00 -10.34
C ARG A 122 9.55 23.09 -11.37
N SER A 123 10.80 23.18 -11.82
CA SER A 123 11.22 24.16 -12.85
C SER A 123 10.87 23.74 -14.26
N ALA A 124 10.72 22.45 -14.54
CA ALA A 124 10.36 21.93 -15.84
C ALA A 124 8.86 21.59 -15.90
N SER A 125 8.28 21.69 -17.10
CA SER A 125 6.86 21.40 -17.34
C SER A 125 6.53 19.91 -17.22
N ILE A 126 5.28 19.60 -16.88
CA ILE A 126 4.73 18.25 -16.85
C ILE A 126 4.43 17.85 -18.30
N THR A 127 4.72 16.59 -18.68
CA THR A 127 4.39 16.08 -20.01
C THR A 127 2.87 15.98 -20.22
N GLU A 128 2.42 16.05 -21.48
CA GLU A 128 1.00 15.93 -21.82
C GLU A 128 0.45 14.55 -21.41
N GLU A 129 1.25 13.49 -21.61
CA GLU A 129 0.89 12.13 -21.22
C GLU A 129 0.71 12.00 -19.70
N ALA A 130 1.61 12.57 -18.90
CA ALA A 130 1.51 12.57 -17.47
C ALA A 130 0.29 13.39 -16.99
N THR A 131 0.09 14.58 -17.56
CA THR A 131 -1.12 15.39 -17.31
C THR A 131 -2.40 14.63 -17.64
N ALA A 132 -2.46 13.91 -18.76
CA ALA A 132 -3.62 13.08 -19.11
C ALA A 132 -3.85 11.93 -18.11
N LEU A 133 -2.78 11.41 -17.48
CA LEU A 133 -2.86 10.33 -16.50
C LEU A 133 -3.37 10.81 -15.15
N HIS A 134 -2.75 11.84 -14.54
CA HIS A 134 -3.04 12.28 -13.16
C HIS A 134 -3.87 13.57 -13.09
N GLY A 135 -4.03 14.32 -14.19
CA GLY A 135 -4.87 15.52 -14.29
C GLY A 135 -4.24 16.79 -13.73
N ILE A 136 -2.97 16.76 -13.28
CA ILE A 136 -2.24 17.93 -12.76
C ILE A 136 -1.62 18.66 -13.94
N THR A 137 -1.81 19.98 -14.01
CA THR A 137 -1.23 20.81 -15.06
C THR A 137 0.07 21.49 -14.59
N THR A 138 0.92 21.88 -15.53
CA THR A 138 2.12 22.65 -15.23
C THR A 138 1.78 23.95 -14.49
N GLU A 139 0.72 24.66 -14.93
CA GLU A 139 0.27 25.89 -14.29
C GLU A 139 -0.14 25.68 -12.82
N GLN A 140 -0.88 24.60 -12.52
CA GLN A 140 -1.22 24.26 -11.12
C GLN A 140 0.04 24.01 -10.30
N MET A 141 0.96 23.21 -10.83
CA MET A 141 2.23 22.89 -10.16
C MET A 141 3.06 24.15 -9.87
N GLU A 142 3.13 25.08 -10.81
CA GLU A 142 3.89 26.33 -10.65
C GLU A 142 3.24 27.28 -9.63
N CYS A 143 1.89 27.42 -9.67
CA CYS A 143 1.16 28.36 -8.82
C CYS A 143 0.93 27.86 -7.40
N GLU A 144 0.59 26.58 -7.25
CA GLU A 144 0.13 25.98 -5.98
C GLU A 144 1.20 25.09 -5.33
N GLY A 145 2.27 24.71 -6.06
CA GLY A 145 3.28 23.77 -5.59
C GLY A 145 4.12 24.32 -4.44
N GLU A 146 4.42 23.44 -3.50
CA GLU A 146 5.32 23.67 -2.36
C GLU A 146 6.79 23.37 -2.72
N GLU A 147 7.69 23.87 -1.91
CA GLU A 147 9.11 23.50 -1.99
C GLU A 147 9.31 22.04 -1.55
N LEU A 148 10.14 21.32 -2.30
CA LEU A 148 10.34 19.88 -2.08
C LEU A 148 10.90 19.54 -0.69
N ARG A 149 11.95 20.24 -0.23
CA ARG A 149 12.67 19.89 1.02
C ARG A 149 11.75 19.87 2.24
N PRO A 150 10.93 20.91 2.54
CA PRO A 150 10.02 20.89 3.69
C PRO A 150 9.01 19.74 3.64
N VAL A 151 8.54 19.37 2.46
CA VAL A 151 7.62 18.25 2.28
C VAL A 151 8.30 16.92 2.61
N LEU A 152 9.53 16.71 2.11
CA LEU A 152 10.31 15.51 2.42
C LEU A 152 10.69 15.42 3.92
N GLU A 153 10.97 16.54 4.57
CA GLU A 153 11.23 16.57 6.01
C GLU A 153 10.00 16.13 6.82
N ARG A 154 8.78 16.55 6.43
CA ARG A 154 7.52 16.05 7.02
C ARG A 154 7.33 14.55 6.77
N LEU A 155 7.59 14.10 5.54
CA LEU A 155 7.53 12.67 5.24
C LEU A 155 8.50 11.86 6.08
N LEU A 156 9.75 12.33 6.27
CA LEU A 156 10.73 11.64 7.11
C LEU A 156 10.29 11.56 8.58
N GLN A 157 9.56 12.55 9.08
CA GLN A 157 8.94 12.46 10.40
C GLN A 157 7.90 11.32 10.43
N ALA A 158 6.99 11.24 9.45
CA ALA A 158 6.02 10.15 9.34
C ALA A 158 6.71 8.78 9.20
N VAL A 159 7.80 8.69 8.42
CA VAL A 159 8.63 7.47 8.29
C VAL A 159 9.20 7.04 9.65
N SER A 160 9.65 8.00 10.50
CA SER A 160 10.22 7.69 11.80
C SER A 160 9.22 7.10 12.81
N GLU A 161 7.93 7.37 12.63
CA GLU A 161 6.84 6.90 13.47
C GLU A 161 6.25 5.57 12.96
N ALA A 162 6.40 5.27 11.66
CA ALA A 162 5.85 4.09 11.03
C ALA A 162 6.67 2.82 11.31
N LYS A 163 6.03 1.67 11.21
CA LYS A 163 6.66 0.35 11.30
C LYS A 163 6.71 -0.37 9.95
N VAL A 164 5.82 -0.01 9.03
CA VAL A 164 5.72 -0.63 7.69
C VAL A 164 5.34 0.42 6.67
N LEU A 165 6.10 0.51 5.58
CA LEU A 165 5.76 1.27 4.39
C LEU A 165 4.84 0.45 3.49
N VAL A 166 3.72 1.01 3.08
CA VAL A 166 2.74 0.39 2.22
C VAL A 166 2.54 1.22 0.95
N ALA A 167 2.50 0.59 -0.21
CA ALA A 167 2.09 1.23 -1.44
C ALA A 167 1.55 0.21 -2.45
N HIS A 168 0.85 0.67 -3.47
CA HIS A 168 0.52 -0.13 -4.63
C HIS A 168 1.65 -0.01 -5.66
N ASN A 169 2.58 -0.97 -5.68
CA ASN A 169 3.91 -0.94 -6.27
C ASN A 169 4.93 -0.17 -5.38
N VAL A 170 5.10 -0.67 -4.16
CA VAL A 170 5.95 -0.03 -3.14
C VAL A 170 7.39 0.19 -3.61
N ARG A 171 7.93 -0.69 -4.44
CA ARG A 171 9.28 -0.54 -4.99
C ARG A 171 9.41 0.74 -5.81
N PHE A 172 8.44 1.03 -6.68
CA PHE A 172 8.41 2.22 -7.50
C PHE A 172 8.38 3.50 -6.66
N HIS A 173 7.37 3.64 -5.80
CA HIS A 173 7.19 4.84 -4.99
C HIS A 173 8.36 5.09 -4.04
N ARG A 174 8.88 4.02 -3.41
CA ARG A 174 10.04 4.11 -2.52
C ARG A 174 11.30 4.57 -3.28
N THR A 175 11.56 4.06 -4.48
CA THR A 175 12.72 4.46 -5.29
C THR A 175 12.64 5.93 -5.67
N LEU A 176 11.48 6.43 -6.06
CA LEU A 176 11.27 7.85 -6.36
C LEU A 176 11.58 8.72 -5.15
N VAL A 177 11.03 8.39 -3.97
CA VAL A 177 11.28 9.18 -2.75
C VAL A 177 12.75 9.14 -2.33
N LEU A 178 13.41 7.98 -2.43
CA LEU A 178 14.85 7.89 -2.12
C LEU A 178 15.67 8.79 -3.04
N SER A 179 15.39 8.79 -4.34
CA SER A 179 16.06 9.68 -5.29
C SER A 179 15.85 11.17 -4.97
N GLU A 180 14.64 11.57 -4.55
CA GLU A 180 14.38 12.95 -4.15
C GLU A 180 15.08 13.34 -2.85
N LEU A 181 15.14 12.42 -1.87
CA LEU A 181 15.90 12.64 -0.64
C LEU A 181 17.40 12.85 -0.92
N GLU A 182 17.98 12.01 -1.79
CA GLU A 182 19.37 12.15 -2.22
C GLU A 182 19.62 13.47 -2.94
N ALA A 183 18.72 13.87 -3.87
CA ALA A 183 18.84 15.11 -4.63
C ALA A 183 18.88 16.37 -3.76
N VAL A 184 18.19 16.35 -2.62
CA VAL A 184 18.20 17.49 -1.66
C VAL A 184 19.10 17.24 -0.44
N VAL A 185 19.91 16.20 -0.47
CA VAL A 185 20.85 15.83 0.61
C VAL A 185 20.14 15.68 1.97
N LEU A 186 19.08 14.89 1.99
CA LEU A 186 18.39 14.43 3.21
C LEU A 186 18.73 12.95 3.50
N PRO A 187 18.64 12.50 4.76
CA PRO A 187 18.97 11.14 5.14
C PRO A 187 17.98 10.12 4.54
N THR A 188 18.49 9.02 3.97
CA THR A 188 17.69 7.93 3.36
C THR A 188 17.50 6.73 4.28
N ALA A 189 18.41 6.55 5.26
CA ALA A 189 18.54 5.33 6.03
C ALA A 189 17.25 4.86 6.73
N SER A 190 16.43 5.77 7.26
CA SER A 190 15.16 5.42 7.92
C SER A 190 14.15 4.83 6.93
N LEU A 191 14.05 5.40 5.72
CA LEU A 191 13.15 4.90 4.67
C LEU A 191 13.69 3.58 4.07
N GLU A 192 15.00 3.43 3.94
CA GLU A 192 15.63 2.20 3.45
C GLU A 192 15.44 1.03 4.42
N ALA A 193 15.52 1.28 5.72
CA ALA A 193 15.36 0.28 6.75
C ALA A 193 13.90 -0.12 7.00
N LEU A 194 12.92 0.72 6.58
CA LEU A 194 11.51 0.48 6.89
C LEU A 194 11.00 -0.76 6.13
N PRO A 195 10.46 -1.77 6.83
CA PRO A 195 9.81 -2.92 6.18
C PRO A 195 8.73 -2.50 5.21
N THR A 196 8.55 -3.22 4.11
CA THR A 196 7.60 -2.86 3.05
C THR A 196 6.49 -3.89 2.88
N LEU A 197 5.29 -3.42 2.51
CA LEU A 197 4.18 -4.23 2.07
C LEU A 197 3.64 -3.67 0.74
N CYS A 198 3.66 -4.49 -0.30
CA CYS A 198 3.15 -4.13 -1.62
C CYS A 198 1.74 -4.71 -1.82
N THR A 199 0.72 -3.85 -1.93
CA THR A 199 -0.65 -4.31 -2.18
C THR A 199 -0.81 -4.89 -3.58
N MET A 200 -0.03 -4.44 -4.57
CA MET A 200 -0.01 -4.98 -5.93
C MET A 200 0.50 -6.44 -5.95
N GLU A 201 1.61 -6.72 -5.26
CA GLU A 201 2.16 -8.08 -5.13
C GLU A 201 1.17 -8.99 -4.37
N ARG A 202 0.59 -8.51 -3.28
CA ARG A 202 -0.44 -9.26 -2.54
C ARG A 202 -1.64 -9.54 -3.43
N GLY A 203 -2.09 -8.56 -4.22
CA GLY A 203 -3.19 -8.71 -5.17
C GLY A 203 -2.88 -9.74 -6.26
N ARG A 204 -1.63 -9.82 -6.75
CA ARG A 204 -1.21 -10.83 -7.71
C ARG A 204 -1.36 -12.25 -7.14
N VAL A 205 -1.00 -12.46 -5.89
CA VAL A 205 -1.10 -13.76 -5.21
C VAL A 205 -2.56 -14.25 -5.12
N LEU A 206 -3.56 -13.34 -5.07
CA LEU A 206 -4.97 -13.72 -5.09
C LEU A 206 -5.40 -14.37 -6.42
N GLY A 207 -4.66 -14.18 -7.50
CA GLY A 207 -4.83 -14.90 -8.77
C GLY A 207 -6.10 -14.59 -9.56
N PHE A 208 -6.84 -13.52 -9.18
CA PHE A 208 -8.09 -13.15 -9.86
C PHE A 208 -7.84 -12.51 -11.24
N LYS A 209 -6.67 -11.90 -11.45
CA LYS A 209 -6.23 -11.36 -12.75
C LYS A 209 -5.18 -12.28 -13.36
N ARG A 210 -5.35 -12.63 -14.64
CA ARG A 210 -4.44 -13.50 -15.36
C ARG A 210 -4.07 -12.92 -16.72
N ARG A 211 -2.83 -13.20 -17.16
CA ARG A 211 -2.36 -12.94 -18.52
C ARG A 211 -2.97 -13.94 -19.49
N ALA A 212 -2.84 -13.70 -20.79
CA ALA A 212 -3.24 -14.66 -21.83
C ALA A 212 -2.53 -16.02 -21.69
N SER A 213 -1.30 -16.02 -21.14
CA SER A 213 -0.54 -17.23 -20.80
C SER A 213 -1.12 -18.06 -19.65
N GLY A 214 -2.11 -17.53 -18.91
CA GLY A 214 -2.67 -18.16 -17.71
C GLY A 214 -1.95 -17.80 -16.41
N GLU A 215 -0.82 -17.12 -16.46
CA GLU A 215 -0.08 -16.66 -15.28
C GLU A 215 -0.82 -15.54 -14.55
N ALA A 216 -0.61 -15.48 -13.23
CA ALA A 216 -1.15 -14.39 -12.42
C ALA A 216 -0.54 -13.06 -12.84
N ALA A 217 -1.40 -12.08 -13.12
CA ALA A 217 -1.01 -10.72 -13.51
C ALA A 217 -1.14 -9.76 -12.33
N TYR A 218 -0.38 -8.68 -12.39
CA TYR A 218 -0.51 -7.57 -11.44
C TYR A 218 -1.84 -6.83 -11.66
N PRO A 219 -2.67 -6.66 -10.64
CA PRO A 219 -3.87 -5.86 -10.76
C PRO A 219 -3.54 -4.37 -10.69
N LYS A 220 -4.36 -3.54 -11.33
CA LYS A 220 -4.44 -2.11 -11.00
C LYS A 220 -5.05 -1.94 -9.62
N LEU A 221 -4.79 -0.83 -8.96
CA LEU A 221 -5.31 -0.57 -7.61
C LEU A 221 -6.86 -0.61 -7.56
N SER A 222 -7.52 0.00 -8.55
CA SER A 222 -8.99 -0.05 -8.68
C SER A 222 -9.53 -1.47 -8.94
N GLU A 223 -8.79 -2.30 -9.69
CA GLU A 223 -9.17 -3.71 -9.90
C GLU A 223 -9.06 -4.52 -8.61
N LEU A 224 -7.99 -4.28 -7.83
CA LEU A 224 -7.80 -4.93 -6.53
C LEU A 224 -8.90 -4.53 -5.55
N PHE A 225 -9.20 -3.25 -5.45
CA PHE A 225 -10.30 -2.74 -4.62
C PHE A 225 -11.64 -3.34 -5.03
N GLY A 226 -11.96 -3.33 -6.33
CA GLY A 226 -13.19 -3.94 -6.87
C GLY A 226 -13.31 -5.42 -6.53
N TYR A 227 -12.22 -6.16 -6.62
CA TYR A 227 -12.19 -7.57 -6.26
C TYR A 227 -12.44 -7.80 -4.76
N LEU A 228 -11.76 -7.05 -3.90
CA LEU A 228 -11.80 -7.23 -2.44
C LEU A 228 -13.14 -6.81 -1.83
N TYR A 229 -13.73 -5.70 -2.28
CA TYR A 229 -14.91 -5.11 -1.66
C TYR A 229 -16.21 -5.35 -2.42
N LEU A 230 -16.15 -5.40 -3.75
CA LEU A 230 -17.34 -5.41 -4.60
C LEU A 230 -17.47 -6.72 -5.39
N HIS A 231 -16.49 -7.62 -5.29
CA HIS A 231 -16.40 -8.84 -6.08
C HIS A 231 -16.49 -8.59 -7.60
N GLN A 232 -16.04 -7.42 -8.06
CA GLN A 232 -16.06 -6.95 -9.44
C GLN A 232 -14.64 -6.82 -9.99
N ARG A 233 -14.47 -7.04 -11.31
CA ARG A 233 -13.16 -6.91 -11.98
C ARG A 233 -12.88 -5.51 -12.51
N ALA A 234 -13.90 -4.69 -12.69
CA ALA A 234 -13.77 -3.31 -13.15
C ALA A 234 -14.61 -2.41 -12.25
N VAL A 235 -13.97 -1.38 -11.72
CA VAL A 235 -14.60 -0.37 -10.87
C VAL A 235 -14.18 0.98 -11.38
N HIS A 236 -15.14 1.87 -11.63
CA HIS A 236 -14.88 3.29 -11.84
C HIS A 236 -14.96 3.99 -10.49
N VAL A 237 -13.83 4.57 -10.08
CA VAL A 237 -13.75 5.29 -8.82
C VAL A 237 -13.82 6.78 -9.11
N ARG A 238 -14.90 7.45 -8.68
CA ARG A 238 -15.02 8.91 -8.73
C ARG A 238 -14.26 9.58 -7.61
N PHE A 239 -13.88 10.86 -7.85
CA PHE A 239 -12.82 11.44 -7.07
C PHE A 239 -12.64 12.93 -7.30
N ARG A 240 -12.65 13.71 -6.26
CA ARG A 240 -12.38 15.16 -6.34
C ARG A 240 -10.88 15.46 -6.44
N GLN A 241 -10.07 14.74 -5.67
CA GLN A 241 -8.61 14.86 -5.68
C GLN A 241 -8.00 13.48 -5.92
N LYS A 242 -7.40 13.26 -7.07
CA LYS A 242 -6.85 11.95 -7.48
C LYS A 242 -5.77 11.43 -6.53
N SER A 243 -4.96 12.34 -5.97
CA SER A 243 -3.89 12.03 -5.03
C SER A 243 -4.35 11.33 -3.75
N LEU A 244 -5.45 11.81 -3.17
CA LEU A 244 -6.05 11.19 -1.98
C LEU A 244 -6.73 9.87 -2.31
N ARG A 245 -7.23 9.71 -3.56
CA ARG A 245 -7.85 8.47 -4.01
C ARG A 245 -6.93 7.28 -3.82
N ASP A 246 -5.75 7.36 -4.39
CA ASP A 246 -4.92 6.17 -4.52
C ASP A 246 -4.37 5.74 -3.15
N ILE A 247 -4.04 6.67 -2.25
CA ILE A 247 -3.70 6.31 -0.87
C ILE A 247 -4.89 5.73 -0.10
N ARG A 248 -6.10 6.27 -0.26
CA ARG A 248 -7.32 5.76 0.41
C ARG A 248 -7.72 4.39 -0.12
N LEU A 249 -7.66 4.17 -1.44
CA LEU A 249 -7.87 2.84 -2.05
C LEU A 249 -6.82 1.84 -1.59
N CYS A 250 -5.55 2.27 -1.53
CA CYS A 250 -4.46 1.42 -1.06
C CYS A 250 -4.65 1.03 0.42
N ALA A 251 -5.01 1.97 1.27
CA ALA A 251 -5.34 1.74 2.68
C ALA A 251 -6.55 0.79 2.83
N ALA A 252 -7.60 0.99 2.04
CA ALA A 252 -8.75 0.08 2.03
C ALA A 252 -8.33 -1.34 1.62
N CYS A 253 -7.56 -1.48 0.54
CA CYS A 253 -7.03 -2.79 0.13
C CYS A 253 -6.15 -3.41 1.21
N LEU A 254 -5.29 -2.62 1.87
CA LEU A 254 -4.47 -3.10 2.98
C LEU A 254 -5.33 -3.73 4.08
N ARG A 255 -6.39 -3.05 4.55
CA ARG A 255 -7.30 -3.56 5.58
C ARG A 255 -7.83 -4.96 5.26
N GLN A 256 -8.20 -5.21 4.00
CA GLN A 256 -8.69 -6.52 3.57
C GLN A 256 -7.59 -7.57 3.38
N LEU A 257 -6.34 -7.15 3.20
CA LEU A 257 -5.22 -8.06 2.98
C LEU A 257 -4.51 -8.49 4.26
N ILE A 258 -4.71 -7.76 5.38
CA ILE A 258 -4.07 -8.03 6.67
C ILE A 258 -5.03 -8.61 7.72
N LEU A 259 -6.34 -8.40 7.56
CA LEU A 259 -7.39 -8.98 8.41
C LEU A 259 -7.79 -10.38 7.92
#